data_cf5f5c7cfe7ec2d8dad543185bd2090e
#
_entry.id   cf5f5c7cfe7ec2d8dad543185bd2090e
#
_cell.length_a   1.000
_cell.length_b   1.000
_cell.length_c   1.000
_cell.angle_alpha   90.00
_cell.angle_beta   90.00
_cell.angle_gamma   90.00
#
_symmetry.space_group_name_H-M   'P 1'
#
loop_
_entity.id
_entity.type
_entity.pdbx_description
1 polymer ?
#
loop_
_entity_poly.entity_id
_entity_poly.type
_entity_poly.pdbx_seq_one_letter_code
_entity_poly.pdbx_strand_id
1 'polypeptide(L)'
;MTADEIRPLAAQVDSWAVVNNHHIEKEFRFPDFKTALDFTNKIGAIAEEQGHHPDIYLAWGKVGVKIWTHKIDGLTESDFILAAKIDDAR
;
A
#
# COMPACT_ATOMS: atom_id res chain seq x y z
N MET A 1 -7.43 -3.30 -14.50
CA MET A 1 -8.54 -2.35 -14.26
C MET A 1 -8.40 -1.14 -15.17
N THR A 2 -9.51 -0.62 -15.62
CA THR A 2 -9.54 0.64 -16.36
C THR A 2 -9.50 1.82 -15.39
N ALA A 3 -9.21 3.02 -15.90
CA ALA A 3 -9.21 4.24 -15.10
C ALA A 3 -10.59 4.48 -14.43
N ASP A 4 -11.67 4.16 -15.13
CA ASP A 4 -13.02 4.33 -14.59
C ASP A 4 -13.32 3.36 -13.44
N GLU A 5 -12.76 2.15 -13.48
CA GLU A 5 -12.88 1.17 -12.40
C GLU A 5 -12.02 1.54 -11.20
N ILE A 6 -10.84 2.12 -11.45
CA ILE A 6 -9.90 2.51 -10.40
C ILE A 6 -10.39 3.71 -9.60
N ARG A 7 -11.00 4.69 -10.25
CA ARG A 7 -11.36 5.97 -9.62
C ARG A 7 -12.22 5.84 -8.36
N PRO A 8 -13.33 5.06 -8.37
CA PRO A 8 -14.13 4.93 -7.14
C PRO A 8 -13.39 4.18 -6.03
N LEU A 9 -12.51 3.25 -6.37
CA LEU A 9 -11.71 2.52 -5.38
C LEU A 9 -10.63 3.43 -4.79
N ALA A 10 -9.96 4.21 -5.61
CA ALA A 10 -8.95 5.16 -5.16
C ALA A 10 -9.55 6.22 -4.22
N ALA A 11 -10.80 6.59 -4.42
CA ALA A 11 -11.49 7.54 -3.56
C ALA A 11 -11.78 6.97 -2.16
N GLN A 12 -11.72 5.65 -1.98
CA GLN A 12 -11.99 4.98 -0.70
C GLN A 12 -10.74 4.87 0.18
N VAL A 13 -9.56 5.12 -0.38
CA VAL A 13 -8.30 5.05 0.37
C VAL A 13 -7.65 6.43 0.41
N ASP A 14 -7.07 6.78 1.57
CA ASP A 14 -6.56 8.11 1.82
C ASP A 14 -5.15 8.30 1.32
N SER A 15 -4.95 9.28 0.44
CA SER A 15 -3.61 9.73 0.00
C SER A 15 -2.78 8.68 -0.74
N TRP A 16 -3.41 7.66 -1.31
CA TRP A 16 -2.72 6.73 -2.20
C TRP A 16 -2.72 7.27 -3.62
N ALA A 17 -1.52 7.39 -4.20
CA ALA A 17 -1.37 7.84 -5.58
C ALA A 17 -1.49 6.66 -6.53
N VAL A 18 -2.32 6.80 -7.56
CA VAL A 18 -2.40 5.83 -8.66
C VAL A 18 -1.39 6.21 -9.72
N VAL A 19 -0.45 5.31 -10.01
CA VAL A 19 0.63 5.57 -10.96
C VAL A 19 0.44 4.70 -12.21
N ASN A 20 0.27 5.36 -13.37
CA ASN A 20 0.14 4.72 -14.68
C ASN A 20 -0.95 3.64 -14.74
N ASN A 21 -1.99 3.74 -13.92
CA ASN A 21 -3.02 2.70 -13.76
C ASN A 21 -2.44 1.31 -13.44
N HIS A 22 -1.19 1.26 -13.02
CA HIS A 22 -0.45 0.02 -12.78
C HIS A 22 -0.34 -0.33 -11.31
N HIS A 23 -0.04 0.67 -10.48
CA HIS A 23 0.15 0.45 -9.04
C HIS A 23 -0.34 1.65 -8.26
N ILE A 24 -0.49 1.45 -6.95
CA ILE A 24 -0.75 2.54 -6.00
C ILE A 24 0.42 2.64 -5.04
N GLU A 25 0.71 3.86 -4.60
CA GLU A 25 1.82 4.08 -3.67
C GLU A 25 1.49 5.18 -2.67
N LYS A 26 2.08 5.06 -1.48
CA LYS A 26 1.93 6.03 -0.40
C LYS A 26 3.19 6.05 0.45
N GLU A 27 3.51 7.23 0.97
CA GLU A 27 4.62 7.42 1.89
C GLU A 27 4.09 7.80 3.25
N PHE A 28 4.54 7.09 4.28
CA PHE A 28 4.17 7.34 5.67
C PHE A 28 5.37 7.93 6.40
N ARG A 29 5.14 8.94 7.23
CA ARG A 29 6.18 9.61 8.00
C ARG A 29 6.08 9.27 9.48
N PHE A 30 7.23 9.12 10.13
CA PHE A 30 7.35 8.74 11.53
C PHE A 30 8.46 9.56 12.20
N PRO A 31 8.41 9.73 13.55
CA PRO A 31 9.38 10.55 14.26
C PRO A 31 10.76 9.91 14.38
N ASP A 32 10.88 8.59 14.18
CA ASP A 32 12.15 7.88 14.32
C ASP A 32 12.14 6.56 13.54
N PHE A 33 13.29 5.90 13.53
CA PHE A 33 13.46 4.63 12.82
C PHE A 33 12.67 3.49 13.49
N LYS A 34 12.64 3.46 14.82
CA LYS A 34 11.95 2.39 15.54
C LYS A 34 10.47 2.36 15.20
N THR A 35 9.81 3.52 15.19
CA THR A 35 8.39 3.62 14.85
C THR A 35 8.14 3.22 13.38
N ALA A 36 9.03 3.63 12.47
CA ALA A 36 8.94 3.26 11.07
C ALA A 36 9.13 1.74 10.90
N LEU A 37 10.08 1.14 11.61
CA LEU A 37 10.31 -0.30 11.58
C LEU A 37 9.11 -1.07 12.13
N ASP A 38 8.53 -0.61 13.25
CA ASP A 38 7.35 -1.25 13.84
C ASP A 38 6.18 -1.25 12.84
N PHE A 39 5.97 -0.14 12.14
CA PHE A 39 4.94 -0.06 11.11
C PHE A 39 5.23 -0.99 9.93
N THR A 40 6.49 -1.07 9.50
CA THR A 40 6.91 -1.99 8.44
C THR A 40 6.58 -3.44 8.81
N ASN A 41 6.82 -3.82 10.06
CA ASN A 41 6.50 -5.16 10.55
C ASN A 41 4.99 -5.42 10.55
N LYS A 42 4.19 -4.42 10.88
CA LYS A 42 2.72 -4.54 10.81
C LYS A 42 2.25 -4.75 9.38
N ILE A 43 2.82 -4.01 8.42
CA ILE A 43 2.52 -4.19 7.00
C ILE A 43 2.85 -5.61 6.57
N GLY A 44 4.01 -6.12 6.98
CA GLY A 44 4.43 -7.48 6.66
C GLY A 44 3.44 -8.53 7.15
N ALA A 45 2.96 -8.38 8.39
CA ALA A 45 1.98 -9.30 8.96
C ALA A 45 0.65 -9.27 8.19
N ILE A 46 0.19 -8.07 7.82
CA ILE A 46 -1.03 -7.91 7.03
C ILE A 46 -0.87 -8.56 5.66
N ALA A 47 0.27 -8.33 5.00
CA ALA A 47 0.57 -8.89 3.68
C ALA A 47 0.54 -10.42 3.71
N GLU A 48 1.13 -11.03 4.74
CA GLU A 48 1.10 -12.48 4.91
C GLU A 48 -0.30 -13.00 5.13
N GLU A 49 -1.09 -12.32 5.95
CA GLU A 49 -2.48 -12.69 6.20
C GLU A 49 -3.33 -12.63 4.93
N GLN A 50 -3.15 -11.58 4.13
CA GLN A 50 -3.91 -11.38 2.90
C GLN A 50 -3.39 -12.21 1.72
N GLY A 51 -2.19 -12.79 1.83
CA GLY A 51 -1.56 -13.47 0.72
C GLY A 51 -1.26 -12.52 -0.45
N HIS A 52 -0.99 -11.25 -0.15
CA HIS A 52 -0.77 -10.22 -1.14
C HIS A 52 0.35 -9.30 -0.65
N HIS A 53 1.48 -9.27 -1.36
CA HIS A 53 2.72 -8.69 -0.85
C HIS A 53 3.07 -7.39 -1.56
N PRO A 54 3.14 -6.26 -0.82
CA PRO A 54 3.56 -4.98 -1.38
C PRO A 54 5.08 -4.90 -1.44
N ASP A 55 5.59 -3.93 -2.20
CA ASP A 55 6.97 -3.50 -2.07
C ASP A 55 7.03 -2.49 -0.93
N ILE A 56 7.98 -2.65 -0.03
CA ILE A 56 8.13 -1.77 1.13
C ILE A 56 9.53 -1.17 1.11
N TYR A 57 9.59 0.16 1.25
CA TYR A 57 10.85 0.88 1.40
C TYR A 57 10.89 1.48 2.80
N LEU A 58 11.84 1.02 3.63
CA LEU A 58 12.04 1.52 4.99
C LEU A 58 13.27 2.41 5.03
N ALA A 59 13.06 3.63 5.53
CA ALA A 59 14.15 4.57 5.80
C ALA A 59 13.95 5.15 7.20
N TRP A 60 14.94 5.90 7.69
CA TRP A 60 14.79 6.58 8.97
C TRP A 60 13.57 7.50 8.92
N GLY A 61 12.58 7.26 9.74
CA GLY A 61 11.38 8.10 9.81
C GLY A 61 10.44 8.05 8.60
N LYS A 62 10.58 7.04 7.72
CA LYS A 62 9.76 6.97 6.51
C LYS A 62 9.52 5.53 6.08
N VAL A 63 8.28 5.23 5.65
CA VAL A 63 7.94 3.94 5.05
C VAL A 63 7.20 4.22 3.74
N GLY A 64 7.78 3.79 2.63
CA GLY A 64 7.14 3.86 1.32
C GLY A 64 6.52 2.51 1.00
N VAL A 65 5.28 2.51 0.50
CA VAL A 65 4.56 1.28 0.15
C VAL A 65 4.06 1.38 -1.28
N LYS A 66 4.32 0.34 -2.06
CA LYS A 66 3.85 0.24 -3.45
C LYS A 66 3.13 -1.09 -3.61
N ILE A 67 1.90 -1.04 -4.14
CA ILE A 67 1.04 -2.21 -4.24
C ILE A 67 0.54 -2.39 -5.67
N TRP A 68 0.67 -3.58 -6.21
CA TRP A 68 -0.01 -4.00 -7.43
C TRP A 68 -0.12 -5.52 -7.44
N THR A 69 -0.96 -6.03 -8.30
CA THR A 69 -1.14 -7.49 -8.46
C THR A 69 -0.18 -7.97 -9.54
N HIS A 70 0.90 -8.63 -9.13
CA HIS A 70 1.99 -9.06 -10.01
C HIS A 70 1.50 -10.02 -11.09
N LYS A 71 0.56 -10.89 -10.76
CA LYS A 71 0.05 -11.90 -11.68
C LYS A 71 -0.54 -11.31 -12.95
N ILE A 72 -1.17 -10.14 -12.85
CA ILE A 72 -1.77 -9.46 -14.01
C ILE A 72 -1.00 -8.20 -14.41
N ASP A 73 0.07 -7.89 -13.70
CA ASP A 73 0.88 -6.68 -13.90
C ASP A 73 0.01 -5.41 -13.89
N GLY A 74 -0.81 -5.29 -12.88
CA GLY A 74 -1.75 -4.17 -12.76
C GLY A 74 -2.55 -4.21 -11.48
N LEU A 75 -3.61 -3.39 -11.41
CA LEU A 75 -4.43 -3.22 -10.22
C LEU A 75 -5.67 -4.11 -10.22
N THR A 76 -6.03 -4.59 -9.03
CA THR A 76 -7.28 -5.29 -8.73
C THR A 76 -7.86 -4.70 -7.44
N GLU A 77 -9.08 -5.10 -7.08
CA GLU A 77 -9.67 -4.70 -5.80
C GLU A 77 -8.80 -5.09 -4.61
N SER A 78 -8.09 -6.20 -4.72
CA SER A 78 -7.20 -6.68 -3.64
C SER A 78 -6.16 -5.64 -3.24
N ASP A 79 -5.66 -4.85 -4.19
CA ASP A 79 -4.67 -3.82 -3.92
C ASP A 79 -5.24 -2.72 -3.02
N PHE A 80 -6.49 -2.32 -3.26
CA PHE A 80 -7.17 -1.29 -2.48
C PHE A 80 -7.60 -1.80 -1.12
N ILE A 81 -7.98 -3.08 -1.01
CA ILE A 81 -8.28 -3.71 0.27
C ILE A 81 -7.02 -3.74 1.15
N LEU A 82 -5.89 -4.12 0.58
CA LEU A 82 -4.61 -4.11 1.29
C LEU A 82 -4.24 -2.70 1.73
N ALA A 83 -4.40 -1.71 0.86
CA ALA A 83 -4.13 -0.31 1.18
C ALA A 83 -4.96 0.18 2.38
N ALA A 84 -6.25 -0.14 2.40
CA ALA A 84 -7.14 0.24 3.51
C ALA A 84 -6.69 -0.40 4.83
N LYS A 85 -6.30 -1.67 4.80
CA LYS A 85 -5.82 -2.38 6.00
C LYS A 85 -4.50 -1.79 6.50
N ILE A 86 -3.61 -1.39 5.59
CA ILE A 86 -2.35 -0.74 5.96
C ILE A 86 -2.62 0.62 6.61
N ASP A 87 -3.54 1.41 6.05
CA ASP A 87 -3.92 2.70 6.64
C ASP A 87 -4.46 2.53 8.07
N ASP A 88 -5.26 1.48 8.31
CA ASP A 88 -5.82 1.20 9.62
C ASP A 88 -4.75 0.76 10.63
N ALA A 89 -3.64 0.22 10.15
CA ALA A 89 -2.56 -0.27 11.02
C ALA A 89 -1.69 0.86 11.57
N ARG A 90 -1.75 2.04 10.95
CA ARG A 90 -1.02 3.19 11.44
C ARG A 90 -1.69 3.76 12.70
#